data_cf412722395168fcd3f66a513a8017b4
#
_entry.id   cf412722395168fcd3f66a513a8017b4
#
_cell.length_a   1.000
_cell.length_b   1.000
_cell.length_c   1.000
_cell.angle_alpha   90.00
_cell.angle_beta   90.00
_cell.angle_gamma   90.00
#
_symmetry.space_group_name_H-M   'P 1'
#
loop_
_entity.id
_entity.type
_entity.pdbx_description
1 polymer ?
#
loop_
_entity_poly.entity_id
_entity_poly.type
_entity_poly.pdbx_seq_one_letter_code
_entity_poly.pdbx_strand_id
1 'polypeptide(L)'
;CYALFHPGWPDEPLIFTELALTRGLSAKMQPLLDPDSPVLDAGSCDGATFYSISSCQPGLRGFALGNALISRVVDQLRVELPRLRTFATLSPIPGFRSWLSGLASPVEGVSEAGALTAALDRPGWFEDARTAAEIEAALMPLCARYLLHVRQGGEPADPVARFHLGNGACLRRVNWLSDLSPEGLRRSAGLTANY
;
A
#
# COMPACT_ATOMS: atom_id res chain seq x y z
N CYS A 1 6.98 -16.23 0.53
CA CYS A 1 8.04 -15.22 0.53
C CYS A 1 9.03 -15.55 -0.60
N TYR A 2 9.49 -14.53 -1.32
CA TYR A 2 10.51 -14.64 -2.37
C TYR A 2 11.62 -13.63 -2.10
N ALA A 3 12.86 -14.00 -2.43
CA ALA A 3 14.01 -13.15 -2.17
C ALA A 3 15.04 -13.23 -3.30
N LEU A 4 15.81 -12.16 -3.48
CA LEU A 4 17.00 -12.16 -4.32
C LEU A 4 18.23 -12.26 -3.44
N PHE A 5 19.15 -13.15 -3.83
CA PHE A 5 20.46 -13.33 -3.22
C PHE A 5 21.55 -13.01 -4.23
N HIS A 6 22.71 -12.61 -3.75
CA HIS A 6 23.90 -12.48 -4.58
C HIS A 6 24.72 -13.78 -4.51
N PRO A 7 25.22 -14.32 -5.63
CA PRO A 7 25.99 -15.58 -5.60
C PRO A 7 27.21 -15.57 -4.68
N GLY A 8 27.87 -14.42 -4.54
CA GLY A 8 28.97 -14.23 -3.60
C GLY A 8 28.57 -13.94 -2.15
N TRP A 9 27.27 -13.91 -1.86
CA TRP A 9 26.72 -13.67 -0.52
C TRP A 9 25.37 -14.41 -0.36
N PRO A 10 25.42 -15.73 -0.30
CA PRO A 10 24.21 -16.56 -0.37
C PRO A 10 23.40 -16.61 0.92
N ASP A 11 23.98 -16.21 2.06
CA ASP A 11 23.35 -16.36 3.38
C ASP A 11 22.41 -15.20 3.75
N GLU A 12 22.53 -14.07 3.04
CA GLU A 12 21.67 -12.90 3.30
C GLU A 12 20.97 -12.41 2.02
N PRO A 13 19.66 -12.16 2.08
CA PRO A 13 18.95 -11.61 0.95
C PRO A 13 19.33 -10.16 0.70
N LEU A 14 19.36 -9.74 -0.55
CA LEU A 14 19.47 -8.34 -0.96
C LEU A 14 18.13 -7.61 -0.77
N ILE A 15 17.05 -8.29 -1.14
CA ILE A 15 15.68 -7.81 -1.07
C ILE A 15 14.74 -9.02 -1.00
N PHE A 16 13.64 -8.89 -0.27
CA PHE A 16 12.58 -9.89 -0.30
C PHE A 16 11.20 -9.25 -0.48
N THR A 17 10.25 -10.09 -0.89
CA THR A 17 8.83 -9.72 -0.99
C THR A 17 7.96 -10.82 -0.41
N GLU A 18 6.86 -10.41 0.20
CA GLU A 18 5.83 -11.31 0.66
C GLU A 18 4.55 -11.07 -0.13
N LEU A 19 3.88 -12.15 -0.47
CA LEU A 19 2.62 -12.11 -1.18
C LEU A 19 1.65 -13.17 -0.64
N ALA A 20 0.38 -12.91 -0.82
CA ALA A 20 -0.70 -13.87 -0.58
C ALA A 20 -1.41 -14.20 -1.89
N LEU A 21 -1.82 -15.46 -2.04
CA LEU A 21 -2.75 -15.86 -3.08
C LEU A 21 -4.16 -15.43 -2.65
N THR A 22 -4.89 -14.78 -3.55
CA THR A 22 -6.17 -14.15 -3.24
C THR A 22 -7.22 -14.47 -4.31
N ARG A 23 -8.47 -14.17 -4.00
CA ARG A 23 -9.55 -14.09 -4.99
C ARG A 23 -9.75 -12.61 -5.34
N GLY A 24 -9.28 -12.23 -6.52
CA GLY A 24 -9.26 -10.83 -6.96
C GLY A 24 -8.31 -9.96 -6.13
N LEU A 25 -8.62 -8.65 -6.05
CA LEU A 25 -7.84 -7.65 -5.32
C LEU A 25 -8.14 -7.70 -3.82
N SER A 26 -7.12 -7.92 -2.99
CA SER A 26 -7.26 -7.76 -1.54
C SER A 26 -7.48 -6.30 -1.18
N ALA A 27 -8.38 -6.05 -0.22
CA ALA A 27 -8.71 -4.72 0.28
C ALA A 27 -8.23 -4.48 1.72
N LYS A 28 -7.84 -5.53 2.44
CA LYS A 28 -7.52 -5.48 3.88
C LYS A 28 -6.17 -6.15 4.14
N MET A 29 -5.38 -5.51 5.00
CA MET A 29 -4.06 -6.02 5.40
C MET A 29 -4.19 -7.12 6.47
N GLN A 30 -5.01 -6.89 7.50
CA GLN A 30 -5.12 -7.79 8.64
C GLN A 30 -5.41 -9.24 8.26
N PRO A 31 -6.37 -9.57 7.37
CA PRO A 31 -6.61 -10.96 6.98
C PRO A 31 -5.44 -11.63 6.25
N LEU A 32 -4.51 -10.86 5.68
CA LEU A 32 -3.31 -11.40 5.03
C LEU A 32 -2.20 -11.73 6.04
N LEU A 33 -2.22 -11.07 7.20
CA LEU A 33 -1.20 -11.20 8.25
C LEU A 33 -1.66 -12.10 9.40
N ASP A 34 -2.95 -12.33 9.53
CA ASP A 34 -3.53 -13.13 10.60
C ASP A 34 -3.25 -14.63 10.38
N PRO A 35 -2.47 -15.29 11.27
CA PRO A 35 -2.16 -16.71 11.14
C PRO A 35 -3.39 -17.62 11.27
N ASP A 36 -4.48 -17.13 11.89
CA ASP A 36 -5.73 -17.85 12.05
C ASP A 36 -6.67 -17.67 10.85
N SER A 37 -6.31 -16.84 9.88
CA SER A 37 -7.06 -16.67 8.64
C SER A 37 -7.10 -17.99 7.85
N PRO A 38 -8.26 -18.35 7.25
CA PRO A 38 -8.37 -19.55 6.44
C PRO A 38 -7.38 -19.54 5.26
N VAL A 39 -6.57 -20.59 5.16
CA VAL A 39 -5.68 -20.79 4.03
C VAL A 39 -6.50 -21.17 2.80
N LEU A 40 -6.41 -20.37 1.75
CA LEU A 40 -7.07 -20.66 0.48
C LEU A 40 -6.32 -21.75 -0.28
N ASP A 41 -7.07 -22.65 -0.92
CA ASP A 41 -6.49 -23.56 -1.92
C ASP A 41 -5.92 -22.75 -3.10
N ALA A 42 -4.66 -22.98 -3.44
CA ALA A 42 -3.98 -22.26 -4.51
C ALA A 42 -4.68 -22.39 -5.86
N GLY A 43 -5.28 -23.55 -6.14
CA GLY A 43 -6.06 -23.79 -7.36
C GLY A 43 -7.37 -22.99 -7.43
N SER A 44 -7.85 -22.45 -6.30
CA SER A 44 -9.07 -21.62 -6.22
C SER A 44 -8.77 -20.11 -6.32
N CYS A 45 -7.50 -19.72 -6.32
CA CYS A 45 -7.08 -18.33 -6.39
C CYS A 45 -6.89 -17.87 -7.85
N ASP A 46 -7.24 -16.62 -8.13
CA ASP A 46 -7.05 -15.95 -9.40
C ASP A 46 -6.21 -14.67 -9.29
N GLY A 47 -5.80 -14.32 -8.07
CA GLY A 47 -4.98 -13.17 -7.73
C GLY A 47 -3.77 -13.50 -6.87
N ALA A 48 -2.74 -12.67 -6.99
CA ALA A 48 -1.59 -12.61 -6.09
C ALA A 48 -1.41 -11.17 -5.62
N THR A 49 -1.45 -10.97 -4.31
CA THR A 49 -1.33 -9.64 -3.67
C THR A 49 0.00 -9.53 -2.95
N PHE A 50 0.88 -8.68 -3.46
CA PHE A 50 2.14 -8.32 -2.82
C PHE A 50 1.86 -7.29 -1.72
N TYR A 51 2.16 -7.61 -0.47
CA TYR A 51 1.89 -6.73 0.66
C TYR A 51 3.14 -6.25 1.41
N SER A 52 4.31 -6.84 1.10
CA SER A 52 5.59 -6.45 1.69
C SER A 52 6.69 -6.53 0.65
N ILE A 53 7.52 -5.48 0.57
CA ILE A 53 8.74 -5.43 -0.23
C ILE A 53 9.79 -4.72 0.62
N SER A 54 10.87 -5.44 0.98
CA SER A 54 11.87 -4.93 1.90
C SER A 54 13.29 -5.13 1.38
N SER A 55 14.02 -4.02 1.26
CA SER A 55 15.46 -4.04 0.99
C SER A 55 16.20 -4.39 2.28
N CYS A 56 17.02 -5.43 2.25
CA CYS A 56 17.76 -5.91 3.41
C CYS A 56 19.11 -5.19 3.57
N GLN A 57 19.61 -4.60 2.48
CA GLN A 57 20.93 -3.99 2.44
C GLN A 57 20.82 -2.47 2.30
N PRO A 58 21.22 -1.68 3.33
CA PRO A 58 21.13 -0.21 3.27
C PRO A 58 21.90 0.41 2.08
N GLY A 59 23.02 -0.20 1.67
CA GLY A 59 23.84 0.26 0.56
C GLY A 59 23.21 0.06 -0.82
N LEU A 60 22.11 -0.68 -0.92
CA LEU A 60 21.39 -0.92 -2.16
C LEU A 60 20.13 -0.03 -2.33
N ARG A 61 19.96 0.95 -1.44
CA ARG A 61 18.87 1.93 -1.58
C ARG A 61 19.03 2.72 -2.88
N GLY A 62 17.92 2.84 -3.63
CA GLY A 62 17.93 3.52 -4.93
C GLY A 62 18.17 2.62 -6.13
N PHE A 63 18.58 1.37 -5.94
CA PHE A 63 18.62 0.40 -7.03
C PHE A 63 17.23 -0.20 -7.28
N ALA A 64 16.90 -0.44 -8.56
CA ALA A 64 15.57 -0.93 -8.98
C ALA A 64 15.34 -2.43 -8.69
N LEU A 65 15.91 -2.95 -7.59
CA LEU A 65 15.80 -4.36 -7.22
C LEU A 65 14.36 -4.79 -6.93
N GLY A 66 13.55 -3.90 -6.36
CA GLY A 66 12.15 -4.19 -6.05
C GLY A 66 11.33 -4.53 -7.30
N ASN A 67 11.47 -3.74 -8.36
CA ASN A 67 10.81 -4.02 -9.62
C ASN A 67 11.30 -5.32 -10.27
N ALA A 68 12.61 -5.56 -10.26
CA ALA A 68 13.21 -6.78 -10.79
C ALA A 68 12.70 -8.04 -10.04
N LEU A 69 12.59 -7.96 -8.70
CA LEU A 69 12.05 -9.05 -7.89
C LEU A 69 10.58 -9.31 -8.22
N ILE A 70 9.73 -8.27 -8.19
CA ILE A 70 8.29 -8.41 -8.50
C ILE A 70 8.11 -9.04 -9.88
N SER A 71 8.78 -8.52 -10.91
CA SER A 71 8.66 -9.04 -12.28
C SER A 71 9.01 -10.52 -12.37
N ARG A 72 10.14 -10.94 -11.76
CA ARG A 72 10.54 -12.34 -11.75
C ARG A 72 9.55 -13.24 -11.01
N VAL A 73 9.03 -12.78 -9.88
CA VAL A 73 8.03 -13.53 -9.11
C VAL A 73 6.73 -13.66 -9.89
N VAL A 74 6.28 -12.60 -10.57
CA VAL A 74 5.08 -12.64 -11.43
C VAL A 74 5.28 -13.66 -12.55
N ASP A 75 6.42 -13.64 -13.24
CA ASP A 75 6.71 -14.58 -14.34
C ASP A 75 6.74 -16.03 -13.84
N GLN A 76 7.38 -16.28 -12.69
CA GLN A 76 7.40 -17.60 -12.06
C GLN A 76 5.99 -18.07 -11.68
N LEU A 77 5.20 -17.21 -11.01
CA LEU A 77 3.85 -17.56 -10.62
C LEU A 77 2.91 -17.81 -11.79
N ARG A 78 3.09 -17.12 -12.91
CA ARG A 78 2.32 -17.39 -14.15
C ARG A 78 2.56 -18.78 -14.71
N VAL A 79 3.77 -19.30 -14.55
CA VAL A 79 4.12 -20.66 -14.97
C VAL A 79 3.60 -21.70 -13.97
N GLU A 80 3.81 -21.48 -12.68
CA GLU A 80 3.43 -22.41 -11.62
C GLU A 80 1.92 -22.47 -11.39
N LEU A 81 1.25 -21.32 -11.49
CA LEU A 81 -0.18 -21.13 -11.18
C LEU A 81 -0.86 -20.41 -12.36
N PRO A 82 -1.12 -21.05 -13.48
CA PRO A 82 -1.61 -20.41 -14.72
C PRO A 82 -3.04 -19.84 -14.59
N ARG A 83 -3.74 -20.11 -13.49
CA ARG A 83 -5.05 -19.51 -13.18
C ARG A 83 -4.93 -18.09 -12.62
N LEU A 84 -3.75 -17.69 -12.13
CA LEU A 84 -3.54 -16.32 -11.65
C LEU A 84 -3.59 -15.33 -12.81
N ARG A 85 -4.51 -14.40 -12.74
CA ARG A 85 -4.74 -13.36 -13.76
C ARG A 85 -4.50 -11.96 -13.23
N THR A 86 -4.60 -11.78 -11.90
CA THR A 86 -4.47 -10.50 -11.23
C THR A 86 -3.22 -10.50 -10.35
N PHE A 87 -2.29 -9.63 -10.67
CA PHE A 87 -1.11 -9.36 -9.86
C PHE A 87 -1.19 -7.92 -9.39
N ALA A 88 -1.28 -7.72 -8.09
CA ALA A 88 -1.44 -6.40 -7.53
C ALA A 88 -0.66 -6.27 -6.21
N THR A 89 -0.43 -5.04 -5.79
CA THR A 89 0.10 -4.75 -4.46
C THR A 89 -1.02 -4.34 -3.52
N LEU A 90 -0.79 -4.44 -2.22
CA LEU A 90 -1.54 -3.76 -1.18
C LEU A 90 -0.54 -2.86 -0.44
N SER A 91 -0.42 -1.62 -0.91
CA SER A 91 0.67 -0.73 -0.57
C SER A 91 0.24 0.38 0.39
N PRO A 92 1.07 0.76 1.37
CA PRO A 92 0.81 1.92 2.21
C PRO A 92 0.89 3.22 1.40
N ILE A 93 0.34 4.31 1.97
CA ILE A 93 0.38 5.67 1.42
C ILE A 93 1.06 6.59 2.44
N PRO A 94 2.39 6.47 2.63
CA PRO A 94 3.08 7.02 3.80
C PRO A 94 3.08 8.55 3.89
N GLY A 95 2.93 9.26 2.78
CA GLY A 95 2.92 10.72 2.73
C GLY A 95 1.54 11.36 2.92
N PHE A 96 0.46 10.60 2.91
CA PHE A 96 -0.89 11.13 2.82
C PHE A 96 -1.30 11.99 4.02
N ARG A 97 -1.11 11.50 5.26
CA ARG A 97 -1.46 12.25 6.47
C ARG A 97 -0.65 13.55 6.61
N SER A 98 0.62 13.50 6.28
CA SER A 98 1.51 14.69 6.29
C SER A 98 1.03 15.74 5.27
N TRP A 99 0.68 15.31 4.08
CA TRP A 99 0.13 16.20 3.05
C TRP A 99 -1.22 16.80 3.47
N LEU A 100 -2.13 15.98 4.02
CA LEU A 100 -3.44 16.43 4.51
C LEU A 100 -3.29 17.49 5.60
N SER A 101 -2.39 17.27 6.57
CA SER A 101 -2.09 18.23 7.63
C SER A 101 -1.53 19.54 7.07
N GLY A 102 -0.77 19.50 5.98
CA GLY A 102 -0.27 20.68 5.29
C GLY A 102 -1.36 21.52 4.62
N LEU A 103 -2.51 20.94 4.27
CA LEU A 103 -3.67 21.66 3.75
C LEU A 103 -4.44 22.43 4.85
N ALA A 104 -4.24 22.05 6.09
CA ALA A 104 -4.90 22.64 7.27
C ALA A 104 -4.22 23.94 7.75
N SER A 105 -3.41 24.62 6.93
CA SER A 105 -2.64 25.83 7.29
C SER A 105 -3.54 26.96 7.84
N PRO A 106 -3.14 27.66 8.92
CA PRO A 106 -4.00 28.46 9.79
C PRO A 106 -4.33 29.89 9.30
N VAL A 107 -4.25 30.18 7.99
CA VAL A 107 -4.38 31.57 7.52
C VAL A 107 -5.83 32.05 7.39
N GLU A 108 -6.83 31.17 7.28
CA GLU A 108 -8.26 31.57 7.23
C GLU A 108 -9.16 30.50 7.88
N GLY A 109 -9.46 30.64 9.17
CA GLY A 109 -10.49 29.84 9.83
C GLY A 109 -10.21 28.34 9.93
N VAL A 110 -11.09 27.58 10.58
CA VAL A 110 -11.02 26.10 10.63
C VAL A 110 -11.35 25.59 9.22
N SER A 111 -10.31 25.23 8.43
CA SER A 111 -10.52 24.63 7.11
C SER A 111 -11.14 23.23 7.28
N GLU A 112 -11.92 22.75 6.30
CA GLU A 112 -12.44 21.37 6.30
C GLU A 112 -11.33 20.35 6.52
N ALA A 113 -10.14 20.58 5.99
CA ALA A 113 -8.97 19.75 6.20
C ALA A 113 -8.48 19.76 7.65
N GLY A 114 -8.58 20.89 8.36
CA GLY A 114 -8.24 21.00 9.78
C GLY A 114 -9.22 20.24 10.67
N ALA A 115 -10.52 20.35 10.40
CA ALA A 115 -11.54 19.59 11.11
C ALA A 115 -11.38 18.09 10.90
N LEU A 116 -11.08 17.69 9.66
CA LEU A 116 -10.84 16.30 9.30
C LEU A 116 -9.58 15.73 9.97
N THR A 117 -8.48 16.49 9.99
CA THR A 117 -7.26 16.09 10.70
C THR A 117 -7.52 15.90 12.19
N ALA A 118 -8.23 16.82 12.83
CA ALA A 118 -8.60 16.72 14.24
C ALA A 118 -9.51 15.51 14.53
N ALA A 119 -10.43 15.18 13.61
CA ALA A 119 -11.26 13.99 13.74
C ALA A 119 -10.44 12.69 13.66
N LEU A 120 -9.45 12.64 12.76
CA LEU A 120 -8.54 11.50 12.59
C LEU A 120 -7.57 11.31 13.76
N ASP A 121 -7.34 12.34 14.57
CA ASP A 121 -6.47 12.27 15.76
C ASP A 121 -7.23 11.76 17.00
N ARG A 122 -8.55 11.60 16.93
CA ARG A 122 -9.34 11.02 18.03
C ARG A 122 -9.11 9.50 18.09
N PRO A 123 -8.77 8.94 19.26
CA PRO A 123 -8.67 7.49 19.41
C PRO A 123 -10.00 6.80 19.04
N GLY A 124 -9.92 5.69 18.33
CA GLY A 124 -11.10 4.88 18.01
C GLY A 124 -12.11 5.51 17.03
N TRP A 125 -11.78 6.59 16.32
CA TRP A 125 -12.68 7.27 15.40
C TRP A 125 -13.28 6.33 14.34
N PHE A 126 -12.56 5.27 13.99
CA PHE A 126 -12.98 4.27 13.00
C PHE A 126 -13.91 3.19 13.56
N GLU A 127 -14.11 3.13 14.87
CA GLU A 127 -15.01 2.17 15.55
C GLU A 127 -16.46 2.63 15.51
N ASP A 128 -16.71 3.94 15.45
CA ASP A 128 -18.05 4.51 15.27
C ASP A 128 -18.40 4.54 13.78
N ALA A 129 -19.37 3.73 13.38
CA ALA A 129 -19.73 3.55 11.97
C ALA A 129 -20.16 4.85 11.26
N ARG A 130 -20.82 5.77 11.99
CA ARG A 130 -21.27 7.05 11.42
C ARG A 130 -20.09 7.98 11.20
N THR A 131 -19.25 8.15 12.21
CA THR A 131 -18.02 8.95 12.12
C THR A 131 -17.10 8.42 11.02
N ALA A 132 -16.92 7.08 10.96
CA ALA A 132 -16.11 6.44 9.94
C ALA A 132 -16.64 6.73 8.53
N ALA A 133 -17.96 6.64 8.30
CA ALA A 133 -18.56 6.91 7.00
C ALA A 133 -18.44 8.39 6.59
N GLU A 134 -18.61 9.34 7.52
CA GLU A 134 -18.43 10.76 7.26
C GLU A 134 -16.97 11.07 6.88
N ILE A 135 -16.01 10.47 7.59
CA ILE A 135 -14.58 10.59 7.29
C ILE A 135 -14.23 9.93 5.97
N GLU A 136 -14.75 8.74 5.66
CA GLU A 136 -14.54 8.06 4.38
C GLU A 136 -14.94 8.94 3.20
N ALA A 137 -16.15 9.51 3.26
CA ALA A 137 -16.68 10.38 2.20
C ALA A 137 -15.77 11.59 1.92
N ALA A 138 -15.13 12.14 2.95
CA ALA A 138 -14.20 13.25 2.82
C ALA A 138 -12.79 12.82 2.39
N LEU A 139 -12.27 11.71 2.95
CA LEU A 139 -10.88 11.29 2.72
C LEU A 139 -10.65 10.64 1.36
N MET A 140 -11.60 9.84 0.86
CA MET A 140 -11.39 9.07 -0.38
C MET A 140 -11.09 9.97 -1.58
N PRO A 141 -11.83 11.06 -1.82
CA PRO A 141 -11.51 12.01 -2.91
C PRO A 141 -10.16 12.70 -2.70
N LEU A 142 -9.82 13.07 -1.47
CA LEU A 142 -8.54 13.71 -1.14
C LEU A 142 -7.36 12.76 -1.36
N CYS A 143 -7.50 11.49 -0.97
CA CYS A 143 -6.49 10.47 -1.20
C CYS A 143 -6.28 10.22 -2.70
N ALA A 144 -7.36 10.09 -3.47
CA ALA A 144 -7.27 9.96 -4.92
C ALA A 144 -6.56 11.18 -5.55
N ARG A 145 -6.91 12.40 -5.13
CA ARG A 145 -6.24 13.63 -5.56
C ARG A 145 -4.75 13.61 -5.21
N TYR A 146 -4.39 13.20 -3.99
CA TYR A 146 -3.01 13.10 -3.55
C TYR A 146 -2.19 12.18 -4.44
N LEU A 147 -2.69 10.98 -4.69
CA LEU A 147 -1.97 9.98 -5.48
C LEU A 147 -1.86 10.35 -6.97
N LEU A 148 -2.92 10.95 -7.54
CA LEU A 148 -3.00 11.19 -8.98
C LEU A 148 -2.49 12.56 -9.39
N HIS A 149 -2.62 13.58 -8.56
CA HIS A 149 -2.39 14.98 -8.98
C HIS A 149 -1.33 15.72 -8.18
N VAL A 150 -1.01 15.30 -6.96
CA VAL A 150 0.06 15.97 -6.19
C VAL A 150 1.42 15.53 -6.69
N ARG A 151 2.24 16.49 -7.11
CA ARG A 151 3.56 16.26 -7.69
C ARG A 151 4.64 16.97 -6.89
N GLN A 152 5.81 16.34 -6.88
CA GLN A 152 7.05 16.92 -6.35
C GLN A 152 8.15 16.68 -7.39
N GLY A 153 8.69 17.75 -7.97
CA GLY A 153 9.68 17.64 -9.06
C GLY A 153 9.15 16.93 -10.32
N GLY A 154 7.82 17.04 -10.62
CA GLY A 154 7.19 16.38 -11.76
C GLY A 154 6.71 14.95 -11.50
N GLU A 155 7.20 14.30 -10.45
CA GLU A 155 6.88 12.94 -10.05
C GLU A 155 5.74 12.90 -9.01
N PRO A 156 5.04 11.77 -8.82
CA PRO A 156 4.10 11.62 -7.71
C PRO A 156 4.75 11.99 -6.37
N ALA A 157 4.06 12.78 -5.54
CA ALA A 157 4.58 13.19 -4.24
C ALA A 157 4.74 12.00 -3.29
N ASP A 158 3.81 11.05 -3.33
CA ASP A 158 3.92 9.83 -2.55
C ASP A 158 5.04 8.92 -3.08
N PRO A 159 6.02 8.51 -2.25
CA PRO A 159 7.16 7.73 -2.70
C PRO A 159 6.77 6.31 -3.16
N VAL A 160 5.71 5.73 -2.60
CA VAL A 160 5.24 4.40 -2.99
C VAL A 160 4.49 4.46 -4.32
N ALA A 161 3.63 5.48 -4.50
CA ALA A 161 3.00 5.75 -5.79
C ALA A 161 4.04 6.01 -6.89
N ARG A 162 5.07 6.81 -6.58
CA ARG A 162 6.19 7.07 -7.50
C ARG A 162 6.87 5.79 -7.94
N PHE A 163 7.19 4.92 -6.99
CA PHE A 163 7.83 3.63 -7.28
C PHE A 163 6.95 2.78 -8.22
N HIS A 164 5.69 2.57 -7.90
CA HIS A 164 4.82 1.69 -8.70
C HIS A 164 4.49 2.28 -10.06
N LEU A 165 4.07 3.54 -10.12
CA LEU A 165 3.71 4.19 -11.38
C LEU A 165 4.92 4.39 -12.30
N GLY A 166 6.09 4.71 -11.73
CA GLY A 166 7.36 4.80 -12.47
C GLY A 166 7.83 3.47 -13.06
N ASN A 167 7.38 2.35 -12.50
CA ASN A 167 7.66 0.99 -13.00
C ASN A 167 6.54 0.42 -13.88
N GLY A 168 5.61 1.26 -14.35
CA GLY A 168 4.57 0.88 -15.31
C GLY A 168 3.33 0.22 -14.71
N ALA A 169 3.20 0.20 -13.37
CA ALA A 169 1.95 -0.21 -12.74
C ALA A 169 0.88 0.89 -12.89
N CYS A 170 -0.37 0.55 -12.69
CA CYS A 170 -1.46 1.50 -12.63
C CYS A 170 -2.18 1.46 -11.27
N LEU A 171 -2.60 2.62 -10.77
CA LEU A 171 -3.44 2.70 -9.59
C LEU A 171 -4.82 2.10 -9.90
N ARG A 172 -5.18 1.02 -9.20
CA ARG A 172 -6.44 0.30 -9.43
C ARG A 172 -7.51 0.69 -8.43
N ARG A 173 -7.14 0.86 -7.16
CA ARG A 173 -8.10 1.13 -6.09
C ARG A 173 -7.40 1.73 -4.88
N VAL A 174 -8.07 2.65 -4.20
CA VAL A 174 -7.78 3.06 -2.83
C VAL A 174 -8.72 2.26 -1.92
N ASN A 175 -8.17 1.68 -0.86
CA ASN A 175 -8.91 0.83 0.08
C ASN A 175 -9.13 1.55 1.39
N TRP A 176 -10.38 1.62 1.84
CA TRP A 176 -10.80 2.24 3.10
C TRP A 176 -10.58 1.30 4.29
N LEU A 177 -10.01 1.82 5.40
CA LEU A 177 -9.69 1.08 6.64
C LEU A 177 -9.01 -0.27 6.33
N SER A 178 -8.05 -0.22 5.44
CA SER A 178 -7.33 -1.39 4.93
C SER A 178 -6.24 -1.87 5.89
N ASP A 179 -5.54 -0.93 6.54
CA ASP A 179 -4.50 -1.20 7.52
C ASP A 179 -4.81 -0.48 8.83
N LEU A 180 -5.33 -1.24 9.79
CA LEU A 180 -5.69 -0.74 11.13
C LEU A 180 -4.53 -0.82 12.13
N SER A 181 -3.31 -1.12 11.69
CA SER A 181 -2.14 -1.01 12.54
C SER A 181 -1.94 0.45 13.01
N PRO A 182 -1.31 0.67 14.17
CA PRO A 182 -0.99 2.02 14.63
C PRO A 182 -0.24 2.85 13.58
N GLU A 183 0.65 2.21 12.81
CA GLU A 183 1.41 2.85 11.76
C GLU A 183 0.55 3.18 10.53
N GLY A 184 -0.33 2.28 10.10
CA GLY A 184 -1.29 2.50 9.01
C GLY A 184 -2.24 3.66 9.32
N LEU A 185 -2.81 3.68 10.52
CA LEU A 185 -3.66 4.79 10.99
C LEU A 185 -2.89 6.12 11.05
N ARG A 186 -1.68 6.10 11.58
CA ARG A 186 -0.84 7.29 11.71
C ARG A 186 -0.40 7.88 10.38
N ARG A 187 -0.01 7.07 9.40
CA ARG A 187 0.56 7.53 8.11
C ARG A 187 -0.49 7.83 7.06
N SER A 188 -1.54 7.03 7.01
CA SER A 188 -2.52 7.09 5.92
C SER A 188 -3.97 7.03 6.37
N ALA A 189 -4.28 7.20 7.67
CA ALA A 189 -5.63 7.03 8.22
C ALA A 189 -6.24 5.65 7.87
N GLY A 190 -5.41 4.61 7.87
CA GLY A 190 -5.83 3.25 7.52
C GLY A 190 -6.02 2.99 6.02
N LEU A 191 -5.71 3.95 5.15
CA LEU A 191 -5.82 3.79 3.70
C LEU A 191 -4.63 3.02 3.12
N THR A 192 -4.89 2.20 2.11
CA THR A 192 -3.88 1.59 1.25
C THR A 192 -4.27 1.74 -0.22
N ALA A 193 -3.33 1.45 -1.11
CA ALA A 193 -3.56 1.47 -2.55
C ALA A 193 -3.19 0.11 -3.19
N ASN A 194 -4.01 -0.34 -4.15
CA ASN A 194 -3.66 -1.43 -5.06
C ASN A 194 -3.08 -0.85 -6.35
N TYR A 195 -1.90 -1.31 -6.71
CA TYR A 195 -1.25 -1.03 -7.99
C TYR A 195 -1.16 -2.28 -8.81
#